data_3530a8723c1915991db9fa890e296428
#
_entry.id   3530a8723c1915991db9fa890e296428
#
_cell.length_a   1.000
_cell.length_b   1.000
_cell.length_c   1.000
_cell.angle_alpha   90.00
_cell.angle_beta   90.00
_cell.angle_gamma   90.00
#
_symmetry.space_group_name_H-M   'P 1'
#
loop_
_entity.id
_entity.type
_entity.pdbx_description
1 polymer ?
#
loop_
_entity_poly.entity_id
_entity_poly.type
_entity_poly.pdbx_seq_one_letter_code
_entity_poly.pdbx_strand_id
1 'polypeptide(L)' 'MKRLVLETGLEQEAAITLYRHAGFVQVDCWGEYLTSPASVCFSKDL' A
#
# COMPACT_ATOMS: atom_id res chain seq x y z
N MET A 1 -1.63 -14.85 13.57
CA MET A 1 -0.90 -14.15 12.49
C MET A 1 -1.37 -12.71 12.38
N LYS A 2 -0.46 -11.82 12.13
CA LYS A 2 -0.78 -10.40 12.00
C LYS A 2 -0.54 -9.94 10.58
N ARG A 3 -1.28 -8.93 10.17
CA ARG A 3 -1.12 -8.31 8.87
C ARG A 3 -1.10 -6.80 9.04
N LEU A 4 -0.12 -6.17 8.42
CA LEU A 4 -0.07 -4.71 8.33
C LEU A 4 -0.63 -4.30 6.99
N VAL A 5 -1.50 -3.28 7.00
CA VAL A 5 -2.02 -2.70 5.77
C VAL A 5 -1.79 -1.19 5.82
N LEU A 6 -1.51 -0.62 4.66
CA LEU A 6 -1.26 0.82 4.57
C LEU A 6 -1.68 1.34 3.21
N GLU A 7 -1.87 2.66 3.13
CA GLU A 7 -2.21 3.35 1.89
C GLU A 7 -1.23 4.51 1.72
N THR A 8 -0.81 4.77 0.48
CA THR A 8 0.05 5.89 0.16
C THR A 8 -0.38 6.49 -1.18
N GLY A 9 0.08 7.70 -1.48
CA GLY A 9 -0.24 8.36 -2.73
C GLY A 9 0.70 7.95 -3.85
N LEU A 10 0.19 7.93 -5.09
CA LEU A 10 1.00 7.57 -6.26
C LEU A 10 2.18 8.52 -6.45
N GLU A 11 2.06 9.76 -6.03
CA GLU A 11 3.15 10.74 -6.15
C GLU A 11 4.32 10.46 -5.23
N GLN A 12 4.17 9.55 -4.28
CA GLN A 12 5.22 9.22 -3.32
C GLN A 12 6.00 7.98 -3.76
N GLU A 13 6.70 8.12 -4.88
CA GLU A 13 7.44 7.01 -5.46
C GLU A 13 8.50 6.45 -4.52
N ALA A 14 9.18 7.32 -3.77
CA ALA A 14 10.21 6.87 -2.84
C ALA A 14 9.61 6.00 -1.73
N ALA A 15 8.43 6.36 -1.24
CA ALA A 15 7.74 5.58 -0.22
C ALA A 15 7.31 4.22 -0.78
N ILE A 16 6.78 4.21 -2.00
CA ILE A 16 6.34 2.97 -2.65
C ILE A 16 7.53 2.01 -2.80
N THR A 17 8.66 2.52 -3.26
CA THR A 17 9.87 1.72 -3.40
C THR A 17 10.31 1.16 -2.04
N LEU A 18 10.28 2.01 -1.01
CA LEU A 18 10.66 1.60 0.34
C LEU A 18 9.78 0.46 0.85
N TYR A 19 8.47 0.57 0.66
CA TYR A 19 7.54 -0.47 1.12
C TYR A 19 7.77 -1.79 0.39
N ARG A 20 8.01 -1.75 -0.92
CA ARG A 20 8.31 -2.96 -1.68
C ARG A 20 9.58 -3.64 -1.17
N HIS A 21 10.61 -2.86 -0.89
CA HIS A 21 11.88 -3.39 -0.36
C HIS A 21 11.71 -3.93 1.06
N ALA A 22 10.73 -3.43 1.79
CA ALA A 22 10.43 -3.91 3.14
C ALA A 22 9.58 -5.19 3.15
N GLY A 23 9.19 -5.68 1.98
CA GLY A 23 8.43 -6.92 1.88
C GLY A 23 6.93 -6.74 1.76
N PHE A 24 6.46 -5.50 1.60
CA PHE A 24 5.03 -5.24 1.37
C PHE A 24 4.67 -5.61 -0.08
N VAL A 25 3.45 -6.10 -0.26
CA VAL A 25 2.92 -6.38 -1.60
C VAL A 25 1.75 -5.45 -1.88
N GLN A 26 1.62 -5.05 -3.13
CA GLN A 26 0.52 -4.20 -3.55
C GLN A 26 -0.77 -5.02 -3.59
N VAL A 27 -1.82 -4.46 -2.99
CA VAL A 27 -3.13 -5.12 -2.95
C VAL A 27 -4.21 -4.12 -3.37
N ASP A 28 -5.41 -4.63 -3.63
CA ASP A 28 -6.54 -3.76 -3.92
C ASP A 28 -6.85 -2.88 -2.73
N CYS A 29 -7.20 -1.64 -3.00
CA CYS A 29 -7.57 -0.71 -1.95
C CYS A 29 -8.93 -1.07 -1.36
N TRP A 30 -9.23 -0.48 -0.23
CA TRP A 30 -10.46 -0.77 0.52
C TRP A 30 -11.15 0.53 0.92
N GLY A 31 -12.45 0.40 1.27
CA GLY A 31 -13.23 1.52 1.78
C GLY A 31 -13.26 2.69 0.81
N GLU A 32 -13.05 3.88 1.30
CA GLU A 32 -13.06 5.09 0.49
C GLU A 32 -11.90 5.17 -0.49
N TYR A 33 -10.86 4.36 -0.32
CA TYR A 33 -9.71 4.36 -1.22
C TYR A 33 -9.96 3.58 -2.50
N LEU A 34 -11.03 2.78 -2.57
CA LEU A 34 -11.37 2.00 -3.76
C LEU A 34 -11.57 2.88 -4.99
N THR A 35 -12.12 4.06 -4.81
CA THR A 35 -12.43 4.96 -5.92
C THR A 35 -11.40 6.06 -6.10
N SER A 36 -10.31 6.05 -5.34
CA SER A 36 -9.28 7.06 -5.44
C SER A 36 -8.23 6.64 -6.48
N PRO A 37 -8.10 7.36 -7.60
CA PRO A 37 -7.13 6.99 -8.63
C PRO A 37 -5.68 7.23 -8.21
N ALA A 38 -5.47 7.97 -7.13
CA ALA A 38 -4.12 8.33 -6.67
C ALA A 38 -3.67 7.52 -5.46
N SER A 39 -4.44 6.52 -5.03
CA SER A 39 -4.09 5.72 -3.86
C SER A 39 -3.49 4.38 -4.25
N VAL A 40 -2.44 4.00 -3.54
CA VAL A 40 -1.80 2.69 -3.68
C VAL A 40 -1.84 2.02 -2.32
N CYS A 41 -2.32 0.79 -2.28
CA CYS A 41 -2.51 0.07 -1.03
C CYS A 41 -1.58 -1.12 -0.96
N PHE A 42 -1.02 -1.37 0.20
CA PHE A 42 -0.05 -2.44 0.43
C PHE A 42 -0.42 -3.24 1.66
N SER A 43 0.01 -4.49 1.68
CA SER A 43 -0.10 -5.29 2.88
C SER A 43 1.15 -6.14 3.08
N LYS A 44 1.38 -6.53 4.32
CA LYS A 44 2.49 -7.40 4.68
C LYS A 44 2.04 -8.32 5.80
N ASP A 45 2.23 -9.60 5.60
CA ASP A 45 1.98 -10.61 6.63
C ASP A 45 3.19 -10.68 7.57
N LEU A 46 2.91 -10.63 8.85
CA LEU A 46 3.95 -10.67 9.88
C LEU A 46 4.09 -12.04 10.50
#